data_fcddd8c25b34b9e5180613f8a4c5490e
#
_entry.id   fcddd8c25b34b9e5180613f8a4c5490e
#
_cell.length_a   1.000
_cell.length_b   1.000
_cell.length_c   1.000
_cell.angle_alpha   90.00
_cell.angle_beta   90.00
_cell.angle_gamma   90.00
#
_symmetry.space_group_name_H-M   'P 1'
#
loop_
_entity.id
_entity.type
_entity.pdbx_description
1 polymer ?
#
loop_
_entity_poly.entity_id
_entity_poly.type
_entity_poly.pdbx_seq_one_letter_code
_entity_poly.pdbx_strand_id
1 'polypeptide(L)'
;MKRVLMIGTGGTIASEMTGAGLVPELTTDQFLKYVPAVRELCDVTCRQVCNIDSTNMSPAYWLEIARAIREAYSSCDGFVVCHGTDTMAYTAAALSYLVQQGPKPIVLTGSQKPINMDITDSKTNLLDSFVCACDGRIPGVQIVFGGAVILGTRARKTYSKSFGAFSSINYPVLGVVQDNCLVPYIRPQAQAEPVFYDALNSRVALLKLIPGASAGQLRFLLDENDAVILESFGVGGVPSGETGEFYEVIRKASAKGKTVVVTTQVQNMNEIGRA
;
A
#
# COMPACT_ATOMS: atom_id res chain seq x y z
N MET A 1 -4.82 25.30 -13.27
CA MET A 1 -3.99 24.08 -13.33
C MET A 1 -4.28 23.27 -12.09
N LYS A 2 -4.27 21.93 -12.14
CA LYS A 2 -4.45 21.09 -10.95
C LYS A 2 -3.25 21.23 -10.02
N ARG A 3 -3.45 21.14 -8.72
CA ARG A 3 -2.40 21.20 -7.71
C ARG A 3 -2.21 19.82 -7.09
N VAL A 4 -1.02 19.27 -7.18
CA VAL A 4 -0.70 17.92 -6.68
C VAL A 4 0.44 17.99 -5.67
N LEU A 5 0.24 17.38 -4.50
CA LEU A 5 1.32 17.17 -3.54
C LEU A 5 2.03 15.86 -3.84
N MET A 6 3.33 15.93 -4.12
CA MET A 6 4.21 14.79 -4.21
C MET A 6 4.89 14.54 -2.86
N ILE A 7 4.72 13.35 -2.32
CA ILE A 7 5.28 12.93 -1.03
C ILE A 7 6.37 11.90 -1.29
N GLY A 8 7.59 12.19 -0.85
CA GLY A 8 8.73 11.26 -0.94
C GLY A 8 8.91 10.46 0.33
N THR A 9 9.14 9.16 0.19
CA THR A 9 9.49 8.27 1.30
C THR A 9 10.80 7.51 1.07
N GLY A 10 11.47 7.73 -0.08
CA GLY A 10 12.66 6.99 -0.50
C GLY A 10 12.34 5.85 -1.46
N GLY A 11 13.01 4.72 -1.28
CA GLY A 11 12.86 3.54 -2.13
C GLY A 11 13.73 3.58 -3.40
N THR A 12 13.63 2.52 -4.21
CA THR A 12 14.47 2.34 -5.41
C THR A 12 14.35 3.46 -6.43
N ILE A 13 13.17 4.05 -6.56
CA ILE A 13 12.94 5.18 -7.48
C ILE A 13 13.87 6.37 -7.15
N ALA A 14 14.15 6.57 -5.87
CA ALA A 14 15.00 7.63 -5.33
C ALA A 14 16.47 7.22 -5.17
N SER A 15 16.82 5.98 -5.49
CA SER A 15 18.13 5.43 -5.17
C SER A 15 19.15 5.66 -6.28
N GLU A 16 20.39 5.83 -5.88
CA GLU A 16 21.56 5.78 -6.77
C GLU A 16 22.39 4.54 -6.47
N MET A 17 23.11 4.06 -7.50
CA MET A 17 24.03 2.93 -7.35
C MET A 17 25.31 3.43 -6.68
N THR A 18 25.60 2.94 -5.51
CA THR A 18 26.84 3.21 -4.77
C THR A 18 27.67 1.94 -4.60
N GLY A 19 28.88 2.06 -4.11
CA GLY A 19 29.73 0.90 -3.78
C GLY A 19 29.13 -0.01 -2.69
N ALA A 20 28.15 0.48 -1.91
CA ALA A 20 27.40 -0.26 -0.90
C ALA A 20 26.05 -0.81 -1.42
N GLY A 21 25.74 -0.60 -2.72
CA GLY A 21 24.46 -0.97 -3.33
C GLY A 21 23.58 0.26 -3.65
N LEU A 22 22.27 0.03 -3.77
CA LEU A 22 21.28 1.09 -3.99
C LEU A 22 20.98 1.83 -2.68
N VAL A 23 21.24 3.14 -2.65
CA VAL A 23 20.97 4.01 -1.51
C VAL A 23 20.02 5.12 -1.94
N PRO A 24 18.92 5.40 -1.21
CA PRO A 24 18.02 6.52 -1.52
C PRO A 24 18.75 7.85 -1.34
N GLU A 25 19.03 8.57 -2.41
CA GLU A 25 19.78 9.84 -2.40
C GLU A 25 19.00 11.01 -3.01
N LEU A 26 18.07 10.73 -3.95
CA LEU A 26 17.32 11.77 -4.64
C LEU A 26 16.19 12.32 -3.78
N THR A 27 16.08 13.63 -3.74
CA THR A 27 14.94 14.33 -3.15
C THR A 27 13.77 14.39 -4.12
N THR A 28 12.58 14.63 -3.58
CA THR A 28 11.34 14.73 -4.36
C THR A 28 11.42 15.75 -5.49
N ASP A 29 12.07 16.90 -5.26
CA ASP A 29 12.26 17.94 -6.28
C ASP A 29 13.19 17.51 -7.41
N GLN A 30 14.15 16.65 -7.13
CA GLN A 30 15.08 16.14 -8.14
C GLN A 30 14.41 15.18 -9.11
N PHE A 31 13.36 14.44 -8.69
CA PHE A 31 12.61 13.55 -9.58
C PHE A 31 11.97 14.27 -10.76
N LEU A 32 11.41 15.46 -10.52
CA LEU A 32 10.71 16.22 -11.55
C LEU A 32 11.61 16.65 -12.70
N LYS A 33 12.95 16.65 -12.50
CA LYS A 33 13.91 16.89 -13.57
C LYS A 33 13.97 15.73 -14.57
N TYR A 34 13.69 14.50 -14.14
CA TYR A 34 13.69 13.31 -14.98
C TYR A 34 12.37 13.12 -15.74
N VAL A 35 11.28 13.76 -15.30
CA VAL A 35 9.94 13.66 -15.92
C VAL A 35 9.36 15.08 -16.09
N PRO A 36 9.92 15.90 -16.97
CA PRO A 36 9.50 17.30 -17.14
C PRO A 36 8.05 17.43 -17.59
N ALA A 37 7.49 16.44 -18.29
CA ALA A 37 6.09 16.40 -18.72
C ALA A 37 5.08 16.54 -17.57
N VAL A 38 5.45 16.19 -16.34
CA VAL A 38 4.59 16.38 -15.16
C VAL A 38 4.23 17.86 -14.94
N ARG A 39 5.17 18.77 -15.24
CA ARG A 39 4.95 20.21 -15.09
C ARG A 39 3.94 20.80 -16.09
N GLU A 40 3.70 20.08 -17.18
CA GLU A 40 2.67 20.44 -18.15
C GLU A 40 1.27 19.98 -17.70
N LEU A 41 1.21 18.97 -16.82
CA LEU A 41 -0.03 18.41 -16.28
C LEU A 41 -0.56 19.22 -15.09
N CYS A 42 0.33 19.62 -14.15
CA CYS A 42 -0.08 20.21 -12.88
C CYS A 42 1.02 21.03 -12.21
N ASP A 43 0.58 21.86 -11.24
CA ASP A 43 1.47 22.49 -10.27
C ASP A 43 1.81 21.46 -9.19
N VAL A 44 3.10 21.18 -9.04
CA VAL A 44 3.58 20.19 -8.07
C VAL A 44 4.25 20.88 -6.89
N THR A 45 3.77 20.57 -5.70
CA THR A 45 4.49 20.85 -4.46
C THR A 45 5.10 19.55 -3.94
N CYS A 46 6.27 19.64 -3.33
CA CYS A 46 7.02 18.47 -2.87
C CYS A 46 7.17 18.48 -1.35
N ARG A 47 7.01 17.31 -0.72
CA ARG A 47 7.26 17.09 0.70
C ARG A 47 8.00 15.78 0.92
N GLN A 48 9.17 15.84 1.51
CA GLN A 48 9.89 14.64 1.95
C GLN A 48 9.44 14.28 3.37
N VAL A 49 8.85 13.10 3.54
CA VAL A 49 8.44 12.57 4.86
C VAL A 49 9.58 11.76 5.47
N CYS A 50 10.19 10.88 4.68
CA CYS A 50 11.37 10.12 5.06
C CYS A 50 12.19 9.78 3.81
N ASN A 51 13.38 9.23 4.01
CA ASN A 51 14.20 8.72 2.90
C ASN A 51 14.79 7.37 3.29
N ILE A 52 13.98 6.32 3.18
CA ILE A 52 14.31 4.98 3.67
C ILE A 52 14.13 3.92 2.59
N ASP A 53 14.81 2.79 2.77
CA ASP A 53 14.37 1.55 2.13
C ASP A 53 13.02 1.14 2.72
N SER A 54 12.09 0.72 1.85
CA SER A 54 10.74 0.39 2.29
C SER A 54 10.66 -0.80 3.25
N THR A 55 11.70 -1.63 3.35
CA THR A 55 11.82 -2.67 4.38
C THR A 55 11.85 -2.11 5.79
N ASN A 56 12.22 -0.83 5.94
CA ASN A 56 12.23 -0.10 7.21
C ASN A 56 10.94 0.72 7.46
N MET A 57 9.92 0.55 6.60
CA MET A 57 8.62 1.22 6.79
C MET A 57 7.96 0.75 8.09
N SER A 58 7.32 1.68 8.80
CA SER A 58 6.64 1.40 10.06
C SER A 58 5.31 2.15 10.17
N PRO A 59 4.43 1.77 11.12
CA PRO A 59 3.18 2.48 11.38
C PRO A 59 3.35 3.97 11.67
N ALA A 60 4.47 4.39 12.27
CA ALA A 60 4.78 5.80 12.51
C ALA A 60 4.88 6.59 11.20
N TYR A 61 5.58 6.06 10.21
CA TYR A 61 5.66 6.70 8.88
C TYR A 61 4.32 6.73 8.14
N TRP A 62 3.45 5.72 8.30
CA TRP A 62 2.11 5.77 7.72
C TRP A 62 1.29 6.93 8.30
N LEU A 63 1.39 7.17 9.60
CA LEU A 63 0.74 8.31 10.25
C LEU A 63 1.32 9.65 9.77
N GLU A 64 2.62 9.74 9.55
CA GLU A 64 3.26 10.94 9.01
C GLU A 64 2.83 11.24 7.57
N ILE A 65 2.74 10.21 6.71
CA ILE A 65 2.22 10.34 5.34
C ILE A 65 0.75 10.80 5.37
N ALA A 66 -0.09 10.16 6.20
CA ALA A 66 -1.50 10.53 6.35
C ALA A 66 -1.67 11.98 6.86
N ARG A 67 -0.81 12.42 7.80
CA ARG A 67 -0.76 13.80 8.29
C ARG A 67 -0.39 14.77 7.18
N ALA A 68 0.63 14.46 6.37
CA ALA A 68 1.03 15.29 5.23
C ALA A 68 -0.11 15.47 4.22
N ILE A 69 -0.85 14.39 3.95
CA ILE A 69 -2.05 14.43 3.09
C ILE A 69 -3.14 15.31 3.73
N ARG A 70 -3.44 15.11 5.02
CA ARG A 70 -4.45 15.89 5.76
C ARG A 70 -4.18 17.38 5.73
N GLU A 71 -2.94 17.78 6.03
CA GLU A 71 -2.52 19.18 6.08
C GLU A 71 -2.67 19.88 4.72
N ALA A 72 -2.43 19.16 3.62
CA ALA A 72 -2.52 19.69 2.26
C ALA A 72 -3.87 19.42 1.58
N TYR A 73 -4.80 18.71 2.26
CA TYR A 73 -5.99 18.20 1.60
C TYR A 73 -6.87 19.31 0.98
N SER A 74 -7.05 20.43 1.66
CA SER A 74 -7.86 21.56 1.16
C SER A 74 -7.19 22.30 0.01
N SER A 75 -5.85 22.29 -0.05
CA SER A 75 -5.06 23.08 -1.01
C SER A 75 -4.67 22.31 -2.27
N CYS A 76 -4.72 20.99 -2.27
CA CYS A 76 -4.34 20.11 -3.38
C CYS A 76 -5.55 19.40 -3.99
N ASP A 77 -5.49 19.09 -5.27
CA ASP A 77 -6.50 18.32 -6.00
C ASP A 77 -6.23 16.81 -5.99
N GLY A 78 -4.99 16.41 -5.77
CA GLY A 78 -4.55 15.02 -5.70
C GLY A 78 -3.19 14.86 -5.03
N PHE A 79 -2.81 13.61 -4.77
CA PHE A 79 -1.60 13.26 -4.04
C PHE A 79 -0.85 12.13 -4.76
N VAL A 80 0.48 12.24 -4.84
CA VAL A 80 1.37 11.18 -5.35
C VAL A 80 2.39 10.84 -4.28
N VAL A 81 2.41 9.59 -3.84
CA VAL A 81 3.37 9.09 -2.84
C VAL A 81 4.39 8.20 -3.54
N CYS A 82 5.64 8.65 -3.60
CA CYS A 82 6.76 7.87 -4.10
C CYS A 82 7.31 6.97 -3.01
N HIS A 83 7.28 5.67 -3.23
CA HIS A 83 7.51 4.64 -2.21
C HIS A 83 8.37 3.49 -2.74
N GLY A 84 9.13 2.84 -1.87
CA GLY A 84 9.80 1.60 -2.21
C GLY A 84 8.80 0.44 -2.40
N THR A 85 9.07 -0.44 -3.37
CA THR A 85 8.07 -1.41 -3.83
C THR A 85 7.76 -2.54 -2.85
N ASP A 86 8.67 -2.89 -1.92
CA ASP A 86 8.54 -4.08 -1.07
C ASP A 86 7.37 -3.99 -0.08
N THR A 87 7.13 -2.81 0.47
CA THR A 87 6.04 -2.59 1.43
C THR A 87 4.98 -1.59 0.94
N MET A 88 5.02 -1.17 -0.33
CA MET A 88 4.07 -0.21 -0.88
C MET A 88 2.61 -0.68 -0.76
N ALA A 89 2.33 -1.97 -0.93
CA ALA A 89 0.99 -2.53 -0.75
C ALA A 89 0.48 -2.40 0.70
N TYR A 90 1.36 -2.55 1.68
CA TYR A 90 1.02 -2.33 3.11
C TYR A 90 0.72 -0.86 3.38
N THR A 91 1.54 0.04 2.86
CA THR A 91 1.32 1.49 2.99
C THR A 91 0.02 1.91 2.31
N ALA A 92 -0.28 1.39 1.11
CA ALA A 92 -1.54 1.67 0.42
C ALA A 92 -2.75 1.18 1.20
N ALA A 93 -2.69 -0.02 1.78
CA ALA A 93 -3.73 -0.54 2.64
C ALA A 93 -3.89 0.33 3.91
N ALA A 94 -2.81 0.66 4.61
CA ALA A 94 -2.84 1.50 5.80
C ALA A 94 -3.44 2.89 5.51
N LEU A 95 -3.01 3.55 4.44
CA LEU A 95 -3.55 4.85 4.04
C LEU A 95 -5.04 4.76 3.65
N SER A 96 -5.49 3.65 3.07
CA SER A 96 -6.91 3.43 2.76
C SER A 96 -7.80 3.43 4.01
N TYR A 97 -7.25 3.05 5.17
CA TYR A 97 -7.97 3.10 6.46
C TYR A 97 -7.70 4.39 7.24
N LEU A 98 -6.55 5.04 7.04
CA LEU A 98 -6.24 6.32 7.69
C LEU A 98 -6.91 7.52 7.01
N VAL A 99 -7.16 7.44 5.69
CA VAL A 99 -7.80 8.50 4.90
C VAL A 99 -8.95 7.87 4.12
N GLN A 100 -10.14 7.92 4.70
CA GLN A 100 -11.31 7.26 4.15
C GLN A 100 -12.25 8.22 3.42
N GLN A 101 -13.00 7.68 2.47
CA GLN A 101 -14.18 8.30 1.84
C GLN A 101 -13.92 9.60 1.05
N GLY A 102 -12.70 10.11 1.00
CA GLY A 102 -12.40 11.37 0.33
C GLY A 102 -12.49 11.28 -1.20
N PRO A 103 -12.92 12.37 -1.87
CA PRO A 103 -13.08 12.41 -3.32
C PRO A 103 -11.76 12.57 -4.09
N LYS A 104 -10.66 12.89 -3.41
CA LYS A 104 -9.37 13.14 -4.08
C LYS A 104 -8.54 11.86 -4.23
N PRO A 105 -7.87 11.68 -5.38
CA PRO A 105 -6.98 10.55 -5.58
C PRO A 105 -5.72 10.65 -4.70
N ILE A 106 -5.34 9.53 -4.10
CA ILE A 106 -4.09 9.35 -3.36
C ILE A 106 -3.36 8.18 -4.04
N VAL A 107 -2.41 8.51 -4.89
CA VAL A 107 -1.74 7.56 -5.77
C VAL A 107 -0.39 7.18 -5.19
N LEU A 108 -0.18 5.90 -4.90
CA LEU A 108 1.15 5.39 -4.54
C LEU A 108 1.83 4.83 -5.78
N THR A 109 3.11 5.09 -5.91
CA THR A 109 3.95 4.57 -6.98
C THR A 109 5.39 4.37 -6.53
N GLY A 110 6.15 3.72 -7.35
CA GLY A 110 7.56 3.44 -7.16
C GLY A 110 8.15 2.82 -8.41
N SER A 111 9.30 2.19 -8.30
CA SER A 111 9.91 1.50 -9.43
C SER A 111 10.78 0.32 -9.01
N GLN A 112 11.03 -0.56 -9.97
CA GLN A 112 11.98 -1.65 -9.82
C GLN A 112 13.42 -1.18 -10.09
N LYS A 113 13.58 -0.08 -10.83
CA LYS A 113 14.89 0.49 -11.16
C LYS A 113 14.93 1.99 -10.86
N PRO A 114 16.12 2.51 -10.48
CA PRO A 114 16.33 3.94 -10.28
C PRO A 114 15.94 4.80 -11.48
N ILE A 115 15.48 6.01 -11.22
CA ILE A 115 14.98 6.92 -12.26
C ILE A 115 16.08 7.43 -13.21
N ASN A 116 17.32 7.44 -12.76
CA ASN A 116 18.50 7.87 -13.52
C ASN A 116 19.06 6.81 -14.49
N MET A 117 18.50 5.58 -14.49
CA MET A 117 18.91 4.55 -15.46
C MET A 117 18.26 4.75 -16.82
N ASP A 118 18.95 4.31 -17.88
CA ASP A 118 18.43 4.40 -19.26
C ASP A 118 17.19 3.52 -19.44
N ILE A 119 17.25 2.28 -18.94
CA ILE A 119 16.12 1.34 -18.95
C ILE A 119 15.53 1.29 -17.55
N THR A 120 14.43 2.00 -17.35
CA THR A 120 13.73 2.09 -16.06
C THR A 120 12.22 2.18 -16.26
N ASP A 121 11.48 1.63 -15.30
CA ASP A 121 10.04 1.78 -15.19
C ASP A 121 9.63 3.06 -14.42
N SER A 122 10.60 3.74 -13.80
CA SER A 122 10.35 4.89 -12.92
C SER A 122 9.64 6.04 -13.61
N LYS A 123 10.10 6.40 -14.82
CA LYS A 123 9.59 7.59 -15.53
C LYS A 123 8.14 7.41 -15.94
N THR A 124 7.80 6.24 -16.47
CA THR A 124 6.43 5.88 -16.85
C THR A 124 5.53 5.78 -15.62
N ASN A 125 5.94 5.04 -14.58
CA ASN A 125 5.14 4.90 -13.36
C ASN A 125 4.86 6.25 -12.71
N LEU A 126 5.86 7.15 -12.69
CA LEU A 126 5.69 8.49 -12.12
C LEU A 126 4.72 9.33 -12.96
N LEU A 127 4.89 9.37 -14.28
CA LEU A 127 4.00 10.13 -15.18
C LEU A 127 2.55 9.63 -15.08
N ASP A 128 2.34 8.32 -15.16
CA ASP A 128 1.03 7.68 -15.03
C ASP A 128 0.34 8.03 -13.70
N SER A 129 1.14 8.11 -12.63
CA SER A 129 0.64 8.48 -11.30
C SER A 129 0.15 9.92 -11.25
N PHE A 130 0.87 10.84 -11.88
CA PHE A 130 0.41 12.24 -11.99
C PHE A 130 -0.81 12.38 -12.90
N VAL A 131 -0.88 11.61 -13.99
CA VAL A 131 -2.09 11.52 -14.84
C VAL A 131 -3.29 11.12 -14.00
N CYS A 132 -3.19 10.07 -13.20
CA CYS A 132 -4.27 9.60 -12.32
C CYS A 132 -4.62 10.63 -11.23
N ALA A 133 -3.61 11.26 -10.62
CA ALA A 133 -3.82 12.28 -9.58
C ALA A 133 -4.51 13.54 -10.10
N CYS A 134 -4.23 13.93 -11.34
CA CYS A 134 -4.83 15.09 -12.00
C CYS A 134 -6.23 14.81 -12.54
N ASP A 135 -6.46 13.60 -13.04
CA ASP A 135 -7.74 13.20 -13.64
C ASP A 135 -8.89 13.20 -12.62
N GLY A 136 -8.66 12.64 -11.44
CA GLY A 136 -9.60 12.66 -10.31
C GLY A 136 -10.82 11.74 -10.45
N ARG A 137 -11.00 11.02 -11.56
CA ARG A 137 -12.16 10.13 -11.77
C ARG A 137 -12.13 8.85 -10.92
N ILE A 138 -10.95 8.47 -10.43
CA ILE A 138 -10.78 7.37 -9.49
C ILE A 138 -10.34 7.96 -8.14
N PRO A 139 -11.27 8.15 -7.19
CA PRO A 139 -10.97 8.70 -5.88
C PRO A 139 -10.33 7.67 -4.93
N GLY A 140 -9.76 8.17 -3.83
CA GLY A 140 -9.22 7.35 -2.75
C GLY A 140 -7.82 6.81 -3.03
N VAL A 141 -7.40 5.85 -2.22
CA VAL A 141 -6.05 5.31 -2.25
C VAL A 141 -5.92 4.22 -3.32
N GLN A 142 -4.92 4.37 -4.19
CA GLN A 142 -4.65 3.48 -5.30
C GLN A 142 -3.15 3.33 -5.53
N ILE A 143 -2.73 2.19 -6.07
CA ILE A 143 -1.39 1.99 -6.60
C ILE A 143 -1.45 2.11 -8.12
N VAL A 144 -0.56 2.92 -8.69
CA VAL A 144 -0.34 3.00 -10.14
C VAL A 144 1.04 2.45 -10.44
N PHE A 145 1.08 1.34 -11.19
CA PHE A 145 2.31 0.64 -11.48
C PHE A 145 2.18 -0.19 -12.76
N GLY A 146 3.14 -0.04 -13.70
CA GLY A 146 3.11 -0.73 -14.98
C GLY A 146 1.84 -0.47 -15.79
N GLY A 147 1.33 0.77 -15.77
CA GLY A 147 0.11 1.19 -16.45
C GLY A 147 -1.19 0.76 -15.78
N ALA A 148 -1.16 -0.10 -14.77
CA ALA A 148 -2.35 -0.57 -14.05
C ALA A 148 -2.68 0.33 -12.85
N VAL A 149 -3.99 0.61 -12.67
CA VAL A 149 -4.53 1.34 -11.51
C VAL A 149 -5.22 0.34 -10.61
N ILE A 150 -4.65 0.12 -9.41
CA ILE A 150 -5.06 -0.94 -8.49
C ILE A 150 -5.59 -0.31 -7.19
N LEU A 151 -6.73 -0.79 -6.70
CA LEU A 151 -7.28 -0.36 -5.41
C LEU A 151 -6.28 -0.64 -4.27
N GLY A 152 -6.00 0.35 -3.42
CA GLY A 152 -4.97 0.28 -2.39
C GLY A 152 -5.10 -0.91 -1.44
N THR A 153 -6.33 -1.30 -1.09
CA THR A 153 -6.62 -2.47 -0.25
C THR A 153 -6.56 -3.81 -0.98
N ARG A 154 -6.39 -3.82 -2.30
CA ARG A 154 -6.35 -5.03 -3.12
C ARG A 154 -5.02 -5.28 -3.82
N ALA A 155 -4.09 -4.34 -3.66
CA ALA A 155 -2.79 -4.44 -4.28
C ALA A 155 -1.88 -5.45 -3.55
N ARG A 156 -1.13 -6.22 -4.31
CA ARG A 156 -0.08 -7.10 -3.81
C ARG A 156 1.12 -7.09 -4.76
N LYS A 157 2.34 -7.05 -4.21
CA LYS A 157 3.55 -7.29 -4.99
C LYS A 157 3.66 -8.78 -5.26
N THR A 158 3.43 -9.19 -6.51
CA THR A 158 3.42 -10.60 -6.93
C THR A 158 4.69 -11.03 -7.64
N TYR A 159 5.48 -10.06 -8.13
CA TYR A 159 6.77 -10.32 -8.77
C TYR A 159 7.88 -9.46 -8.15
N SER A 160 9.03 -10.07 -7.88
CA SER A 160 10.16 -9.39 -7.23
C SER A 160 10.92 -8.44 -8.17
N LYS A 161 10.95 -8.69 -9.48
CA LYS A 161 11.79 -7.96 -10.45
C LYS A 161 11.08 -7.51 -11.73
N SER A 162 9.80 -7.85 -11.93
CA SER A 162 9.05 -7.45 -13.13
C SER A 162 8.65 -5.99 -13.07
N PHE A 163 8.62 -5.30 -14.22
CA PHE A 163 8.01 -3.96 -14.31
C PHE A 163 6.50 -3.98 -14.11
N GLY A 164 5.82 -5.13 -14.25
CA GLY A 164 4.45 -5.38 -13.81
C GLY A 164 4.42 -6.08 -12.46
N ALA A 165 5.06 -5.50 -11.42
CA ALA A 165 5.30 -6.18 -10.14
C ALA A 165 4.06 -6.35 -9.26
N PHE A 166 3.00 -5.58 -9.49
CA PHE A 166 1.80 -5.56 -8.66
C PHE A 166 0.60 -6.15 -9.36
N SER A 167 -0.22 -6.86 -8.60
CA SER A 167 -1.49 -7.43 -9.06
C SER A 167 -2.63 -7.01 -8.14
N SER A 168 -3.85 -6.92 -8.69
CA SER A 168 -5.08 -6.77 -7.92
C SER A 168 -5.56 -8.16 -7.51
N ILE A 169 -5.75 -8.39 -6.20
CA ILE A 169 -6.14 -9.69 -5.65
C ILE A 169 -7.63 -9.68 -5.33
N ASN A 170 -8.36 -10.66 -5.90
CA ASN A 170 -9.81 -10.85 -5.73
C ASN A 170 -10.65 -9.59 -6.02
N TYR A 171 -10.14 -8.73 -6.90
CA TYR A 171 -10.82 -7.52 -7.35
C TYR A 171 -10.23 -7.10 -8.70
N PRO A 172 -11.02 -6.60 -9.66
CA PRO A 172 -10.48 -6.11 -10.91
C PRO A 172 -9.64 -4.85 -10.70
N VAL A 173 -8.75 -4.54 -11.65
CA VAL A 173 -8.08 -3.25 -11.69
C VAL A 173 -9.11 -2.12 -11.85
N LEU A 174 -8.87 -0.98 -11.25
CA LEU A 174 -9.77 0.17 -11.32
C LEU A 174 -9.74 0.84 -12.71
N GLY A 175 -8.66 0.67 -13.43
CA GLY A 175 -8.43 1.22 -14.75
C GLY A 175 -7.02 0.97 -15.23
N VAL A 176 -6.69 1.56 -16.36
CA VAL A 176 -5.34 1.55 -16.94
C VAL A 176 -4.97 2.95 -17.41
N VAL A 177 -3.67 3.25 -17.49
CA VAL A 177 -3.16 4.44 -18.15
C VAL A 177 -2.62 4.02 -19.52
N GLN A 178 -3.11 4.65 -20.57
CA GLN A 178 -2.69 4.43 -21.95
C GLN A 178 -2.58 5.80 -22.65
N ASP A 179 -1.49 6.01 -23.38
CA ASP A 179 -1.23 7.25 -24.11
C ASP A 179 -1.40 8.51 -23.22
N ASN A 180 -0.86 8.45 -22.01
CA ASN A 180 -0.96 9.49 -20.98
C ASN A 180 -2.42 9.85 -20.60
N CYS A 181 -3.36 8.94 -20.78
CA CYS A 181 -4.76 9.10 -20.43
C CYS A 181 -5.22 7.99 -19.48
N LEU A 182 -5.95 8.36 -18.42
CA LEU A 182 -6.62 7.40 -17.56
C LEU A 182 -7.86 6.83 -18.25
N VAL A 183 -7.94 5.51 -18.38
CA VAL A 183 -9.12 4.77 -18.81
C VAL A 183 -9.72 4.06 -17.60
N PRO A 184 -10.72 4.65 -16.92
CA PRO A 184 -11.29 4.06 -15.72
C PRO A 184 -12.31 2.97 -16.08
N TYR A 185 -12.21 1.82 -15.41
CA TYR A 185 -13.18 0.70 -15.50
C TYR A 185 -14.15 0.73 -14.32
N ILE A 186 -13.62 1.01 -13.13
CA ILE A 186 -14.39 1.06 -11.89
C ILE A 186 -14.08 2.38 -11.20
N ARG A 187 -15.14 3.06 -10.73
CA ARG A 187 -15.04 4.28 -9.95
C ARG A 187 -15.54 3.99 -8.54
N PRO A 188 -14.65 3.89 -7.55
CA PRO A 188 -15.05 3.74 -6.16
C PRO A 188 -15.96 4.89 -5.71
N GLN A 189 -16.89 4.60 -4.84
CA GLN A 189 -17.72 5.64 -4.24
C GLN A 189 -16.88 6.50 -3.29
N ALA A 190 -17.10 7.80 -3.33
CA ALA A 190 -16.49 8.76 -2.43
C ALA A 190 -17.56 9.67 -1.85
N GLN A 191 -17.29 10.22 -0.66
CA GLN A 191 -18.12 11.27 -0.05
C GLN A 191 -17.50 12.64 -0.33
N ALA A 192 -18.24 13.71 -0.07
CA ALA A 192 -17.74 15.06 -0.28
C ALA A 192 -16.56 15.39 0.66
N GLU A 193 -16.59 14.86 1.86
CA GLU A 193 -15.58 15.12 2.89
C GLU A 193 -14.84 13.83 3.28
N PRO A 194 -13.50 13.88 3.42
CA PRO A 194 -12.71 12.75 3.89
C PRO A 194 -12.83 12.56 5.41
N VAL A 195 -12.67 11.33 5.85
CA VAL A 195 -12.48 11.01 7.27
C VAL A 195 -11.01 10.67 7.49
N PHE A 196 -10.37 11.37 8.43
CA PHE A 196 -8.98 11.15 8.80
C PHE A 196 -8.86 10.49 10.16
N TYR A 197 -8.03 9.46 10.25
CA TYR A 197 -7.64 8.83 11.49
C TYR A 197 -6.16 9.15 11.76
N ASP A 198 -5.81 9.40 13.00
CA ASP A 198 -4.48 9.83 13.44
C ASP A 198 -3.79 8.85 14.40
N ALA A 199 -4.41 7.67 14.58
CA ALA A 199 -3.88 6.63 15.44
C ALA A 199 -4.01 5.24 14.79
N LEU A 200 -3.06 4.37 15.11
CA LEU A 200 -3.04 2.95 14.77
C LEU A 200 -2.62 2.15 16.00
N ASN A 201 -3.27 1.01 16.23
CA ASN A 201 -2.74 0.04 17.17
C ASN A 201 -1.73 -0.87 16.43
N SER A 202 -0.45 -0.73 16.76
CA SER A 202 0.63 -1.51 16.16
C SER A 202 0.88 -2.85 16.87
N ARG A 203 0.17 -3.15 17.96
CA ARG A 203 0.28 -4.42 18.70
C ARG A 203 -0.54 -5.52 18.01
N VAL A 204 -0.19 -5.79 16.76
CA VAL A 204 -0.83 -6.79 15.89
C VAL A 204 0.26 -7.69 15.33
N ALA A 205 0.10 -9.00 15.46
CA ALA A 205 0.99 -9.99 14.87
C ALA A 205 0.29 -10.78 13.76
N LEU A 206 1.08 -11.33 12.85
CA LEU A 206 0.65 -12.27 11.81
C LEU A 206 1.24 -13.65 12.11
N LEU A 207 0.39 -14.66 12.19
CA LEU A 207 0.79 -16.06 12.24
C LEU A 207 0.31 -16.78 10.98
N LYS A 208 1.24 -17.13 10.12
CA LYS A 208 0.99 -18.00 8.98
C LYS A 208 1.10 -19.45 9.42
N LEU A 209 0.01 -20.21 9.32
CA LEU A 209 0.03 -21.63 9.65
C LEU A 209 0.81 -22.43 8.60
N ILE A 210 1.63 -23.34 9.09
CA ILE A 210 2.28 -24.38 8.29
C ILE A 210 1.91 -25.74 8.89
N PRO A 211 2.01 -26.87 8.13
CA PRO A 211 1.86 -28.19 8.71
C PRO A 211 2.82 -28.36 9.90
N GLY A 212 2.29 -28.80 11.05
CA GLY A 212 3.04 -28.92 12.30
C GLY A 212 3.08 -27.66 13.16
N ALA A 213 2.41 -26.54 12.75
CA ALA A 213 2.26 -25.38 13.63
C ALA A 213 1.57 -25.75 14.94
N SER A 214 2.06 -25.22 16.07
CA SER A 214 1.50 -25.50 17.39
C SER A 214 0.65 -24.33 17.91
N ALA A 215 -0.37 -24.66 18.70
CA ALA A 215 -1.20 -23.65 19.38
C ALA A 215 -0.38 -22.80 20.39
N GLY A 216 0.78 -23.29 20.84
CA GLY A 216 1.72 -22.54 21.68
C GLY A 216 2.26 -21.30 20.99
N GLN A 217 2.50 -21.34 19.66
CA GLN A 217 2.92 -20.16 18.89
C GLN A 217 1.84 -19.09 18.88
N LEU A 218 0.58 -19.48 18.65
CA LEU A 218 -0.55 -18.56 18.70
C LEU A 218 -0.71 -17.94 20.10
N ARG A 219 -0.58 -18.74 21.15
CA ARG A 219 -0.68 -18.27 22.54
C ARG A 219 0.39 -17.23 22.83
N PHE A 220 1.66 -17.51 22.50
CA PHE A 220 2.76 -16.58 22.69
C PHE A 220 2.50 -15.23 21.99
N LEU A 221 2.08 -15.25 20.72
CA LEU A 221 1.77 -14.02 19.99
C LEU A 221 0.61 -13.25 20.60
N LEU A 222 -0.42 -13.93 21.11
CA LEU A 222 -1.56 -13.29 21.79
C LEU A 222 -1.19 -12.71 23.16
N ASP A 223 -0.22 -13.29 23.86
CA ASP A 223 0.27 -12.74 25.12
C ASP A 223 1.00 -11.40 24.90
N GLU A 224 1.75 -11.26 23.81
CA GLU A 224 2.54 -10.07 23.47
C GLU A 224 1.76 -9.01 22.69
N ASN A 225 0.63 -9.36 22.04
CA ASN A 225 -0.10 -8.47 21.15
C ASN A 225 -1.58 -8.37 21.56
N ASP A 226 -2.25 -7.32 21.08
CA ASP A 226 -3.68 -7.10 21.28
C ASP A 226 -4.52 -7.82 20.23
N ALA A 227 -3.91 -8.09 19.06
CA ALA A 227 -4.54 -8.85 17.99
C ALA A 227 -3.56 -9.76 17.27
N VAL A 228 -4.07 -10.87 16.75
CA VAL A 228 -3.34 -11.77 15.85
C VAL A 228 -4.18 -12.02 14.60
N ILE A 229 -3.55 -11.85 13.43
CA ILE A 229 -4.06 -12.30 12.15
C ILE A 229 -3.55 -13.73 11.94
N LEU A 230 -4.45 -14.69 11.82
CA LEU A 230 -4.15 -16.09 11.58
C LEU A 230 -4.35 -16.42 10.10
N GLU A 231 -3.26 -16.53 9.33
CA GLU A 231 -3.32 -17.03 7.95
C GLU A 231 -3.46 -18.55 7.97
N SER A 232 -4.69 -19.01 7.77
CA SER A 232 -5.09 -20.41 7.85
C SER A 232 -5.09 -21.11 6.49
N PHE A 233 -5.42 -22.40 6.49
CA PHE A 233 -5.48 -23.22 5.28
C PHE A 233 -6.85 -23.12 4.59
N GLY A 234 -6.84 -23.27 3.26
CA GLY A 234 -8.07 -23.38 2.45
C GLY A 234 -9.08 -22.25 2.74
N VAL A 235 -10.27 -22.59 3.10
CA VAL A 235 -11.38 -21.64 3.40
C VAL A 235 -11.43 -21.19 4.87
N GLY A 236 -10.33 -21.27 5.59
CA GLY A 236 -10.27 -20.89 7.02
C GLY A 236 -9.97 -22.06 7.95
N GLY A 237 -9.47 -23.19 7.43
CA GLY A 237 -9.13 -24.37 8.22
C GLY A 237 -7.99 -24.09 9.21
N VAL A 238 -8.25 -24.43 10.48
CA VAL A 238 -7.27 -24.36 11.58
C VAL A 238 -7.05 -25.80 12.08
N PRO A 239 -5.81 -26.19 12.42
CA PRO A 239 -5.57 -27.54 12.94
C PRO A 239 -6.44 -27.81 14.18
N SER A 240 -7.30 -28.83 14.10
CA SER A 240 -8.17 -29.21 15.21
C SER A 240 -7.45 -30.13 16.20
N GLY A 241 -6.54 -30.98 15.70
CA GLY A 241 -5.91 -32.01 16.50
C GLY A 241 -6.92 -32.89 17.24
N GLU A 242 -6.44 -33.78 18.11
CA GLU A 242 -7.32 -34.56 19.00
C GLU A 242 -7.91 -33.72 20.14
N THR A 243 -7.21 -32.64 20.51
CA THR A 243 -7.51 -31.82 21.70
C THR A 243 -8.16 -30.46 21.38
N GLY A 244 -8.25 -30.06 20.12
CA GLY A 244 -8.82 -28.76 19.72
C GLY A 244 -8.05 -27.55 20.28
N GLU A 245 -6.74 -27.68 20.49
CA GLU A 245 -5.93 -26.68 21.21
C GLU A 245 -5.98 -25.27 20.61
N PHE A 246 -5.99 -25.14 19.27
CA PHE A 246 -6.11 -23.83 18.63
C PHE A 246 -7.42 -23.12 18.98
N TYR A 247 -8.54 -23.86 18.97
CA TYR A 247 -9.85 -23.31 19.33
C TYR A 247 -9.89 -22.87 20.80
N GLU A 248 -9.29 -23.66 21.69
CA GLU A 248 -9.18 -23.29 23.11
C GLU A 248 -8.35 -22.03 23.34
N VAL A 249 -7.24 -21.86 22.61
CA VAL A 249 -6.41 -20.64 22.69
C VAL A 249 -7.21 -19.43 22.17
N ILE A 250 -7.88 -19.55 21.01
CA ILE A 250 -8.71 -18.49 20.45
C ILE A 250 -9.85 -18.10 21.42
N ARG A 251 -10.58 -19.08 21.95
CA ARG A 251 -11.68 -18.85 22.90
C ARG A 251 -11.20 -18.11 24.14
N LYS A 252 -10.08 -18.55 24.74
CA LYS A 252 -9.50 -17.92 25.93
C LYS A 252 -9.01 -16.50 25.66
N ALA A 253 -8.44 -16.25 24.49
CA ALA A 253 -7.98 -14.92 24.07
C ALA A 253 -9.16 -13.95 23.87
N SER A 254 -10.21 -14.40 23.19
CA SER A 254 -11.44 -13.60 23.00
C SER A 254 -12.10 -13.25 24.34
N ALA A 255 -12.15 -14.19 25.28
CA ALA A 255 -12.66 -13.93 26.63
C ALA A 255 -11.86 -12.88 27.42
N LYS A 256 -10.59 -12.65 27.05
CA LYS A 256 -9.71 -11.60 27.59
C LYS A 256 -9.74 -10.30 26.77
N GLY A 257 -10.62 -10.16 25.78
CA GLY A 257 -10.72 -8.98 24.94
C GLY A 257 -9.66 -8.90 23.83
N LYS A 258 -8.90 -9.97 23.57
CA LYS A 258 -7.95 -10.03 22.45
C LYS A 258 -8.71 -10.31 21.15
N THR A 259 -8.21 -9.78 20.04
CA THR A 259 -8.80 -9.98 18.71
C THR A 259 -8.05 -11.04 17.93
N VAL A 260 -8.76 -12.02 17.37
CA VAL A 260 -8.20 -12.98 16.43
C VAL A 260 -8.95 -12.85 15.11
N VAL A 261 -8.22 -12.52 14.04
CA VAL A 261 -8.74 -12.45 12.69
C VAL A 261 -8.26 -13.68 11.94
N VAL A 262 -9.18 -14.48 11.42
CA VAL A 262 -8.83 -15.63 10.60
C VAL A 262 -8.96 -15.26 9.13
N THR A 263 -7.89 -15.47 8.38
CA THR A 263 -7.84 -15.27 6.93
C THR A 263 -7.24 -16.51 6.26
N THR A 264 -7.21 -16.54 4.95
CA THR A 264 -6.66 -17.67 4.20
C THR A 264 -5.33 -17.33 3.54
N GLN A 265 -4.48 -18.35 3.36
CA GLN A 265 -3.26 -18.27 2.56
C GLN A 265 -3.54 -18.31 1.05
N VAL A 266 -4.77 -18.72 0.65
CA VAL A 266 -5.16 -18.81 -0.75
C VAL A 266 -5.37 -17.40 -1.31
N GLN A 267 -4.63 -17.06 -2.37
CA GLN A 267 -4.64 -15.71 -2.93
C GLN A 267 -5.91 -15.40 -3.73
N ASN A 268 -6.42 -16.41 -4.45
CA ASN A 268 -7.62 -16.28 -5.27
C ASN A 268 -8.73 -17.15 -4.68
N MET A 269 -9.76 -16.50 -4.19
CA MET A 269 -10.97 -17.18 -3.69
C MET A 269 -12.07 -17.03 -4.73
N ASN A 270 -12.49 -18.15 -5.30
CA ASN A 270 -13.65 -18.19 -6.20
C ASN A 270 -14.98 -18.21 -5.44
N GLU A 271 -14.95 -18.44 -4.13
CA GLU A 271 -16.11 -18.48 -3.26
C GLU A 271 -15.87 -17.68 -1.98
N ILE A 272 -16.89 -16.94 -1.57
CA ILE A 272 -16.90 -16.28 -0.25
C ILE A 272 -17.24 -17.36 0.76
N GLY A 273 -16.25 -17.84 1.50
CA GLY A 273 -16.48 -18.71 2.65
C GLY A 273 -17.29 -17.94 3.70
N ARG A 274 -18.42 -18.51 4.13
CA ARG A 274 -19.14 -18.00 5.30
C ARG A 274 -18.31 -18.34 6.54
N ALA A 275 -17.94 -17.33 7.30
CA ALA A 275 -17.47 -17.51 8.67
C ALA A 275 -18.61 -17.97 9.57
#